data_c353c41e8c2149d20451216ff8cb2977
#
_entry.id   c353c41e8c2149d20451216ff8cb2977
#
_cell.length_a   1.000
_cell.length_b   1.000
_cell.length_c   1.000
_cell.angle_alpha   90.00
_cell.angle_beta   90.00
_cell.angle_gamma   90.00
#
_symmetry.space_group_name_H-M   'P 1'
#
loop_
_entity.id
_entity.type
_entity.pdbx_description
1 polymer ?
#
loop_
_entity_poly.entity_id
_entity_poly.type
_entity_poly.pdbx_seq_one_letter_code
_entity_poly.pdbx_strand_id
1 'polypeptide(L)'
;GSGQFSEPGGGVGAAYQWDLGDGRSISGQTVTFSYDQPGYYTTNLNIWDINTTVFPEGCKNDNTINQVINVSTTPDISASDDSLEVLCFGETSTITATATPTPFINDCTPPESNITFLPDNAGVSYFTCVTVDCFEEGQTLEDISQIFDICLNIEHSYLGDLDIIVGSPNGDLISLHTYPAGSSTYLGEALDDGTPDPGVGFDYCFSMSATTTLVNGPTVTAGNPANQSIAAGTYLPDDSFAELLGTPLNGDWCLTIIDNLAIDNGYVFSWDLNFDYSNVTTQGSFTPEIVSGSWI
;
A
#
# COMPACT_ATOMS: atom_id res chain seq x y z
N GLY A 1 18.61 -15.96 -22.71
CA GLY A 1 18.16 -15.05 -23.77
C GLY A 1 18.90 -15.26 -25.07
N SER A 2 18.32 -14.84 -26.18
CA SER A 2 18.96 -14.84 -27.50
C SER A 2 18.53 -13.60 -28.27
N GLY A 3 19.48 -12.96 -28.95
CA GLY A 3 19.25 -11.82 -29.82
C GLY A 3 19.54 -12.17 -31.26
N GLN A 4 18.78 -11.56 -32.18
CA GLN A 4 19.05 -11.60 -33.60
C GLN A 4 19.34 -10.19 -34.09
N PHE A 5 20.49 -9.96 -34.66
CA PHE A 5 20.94 -8.66 -35.11
C PHE A 5 20.91 -8.61 -36.66
N SER A 6 20.68 -7.41 -37.22
CA SER A 6 20.49 -7.19 -38.63
C SER A 6 21.79 -7.31 -39.45
N GLU A 7 22.94 -7.23 -38.81
CA GLU A 7 24.25 -7.38 -39.50
C GLU A 7 24.78 -8.81 -39.53
N PRO A 8 25.44 -9.22 -40.60
CA PRO A 8 26.13 -10.51 -40.65
C PRO A 8 27.20 -10.59 -39.55
N GLY A 9 27.09 -11.56 -38.66
CA GLY A 9 27.97 -11.71 -37.49
C GLY A 9 27.54 -10.90 -36.26
N GLY A 10 26.45 -10.11 -36.37
CA GLY A 10 25.84 -9.44 -35.22
C GLY A 10 25.41 -10.45 -34.16
N GLY A 11 25.52 -10.05 -32.91
CA GLY A 11 25.29 -10.91 -31.75
C GLY A 11 26.53 -11.63 -31.24
N VAL A 12 27.64 -11.60 -31.97
CA VAL A 12 28.93 -12.08 -31.47
C VAL A 12 29.48 -11.05 -30.48
N GLY A 13 29.52 -11.43 -29.22
CA GLY A 13 29.89 -10.52 -28.13
C GLY A 13 28.75 -9.63 -27.61
N ALA A 14 27.49 -9.94 -27.96
CA ALA A 14 26.34 -9.26 -27.44
C ALA A 14 26.34 -9.25 -25.90
N ALA A 15 26.02 -8.12 -25.32
CA ALA A 15 25.80 -7.96 -23.90
C ALA A 15 24.32 -8.22 -23.56
N TYR A 16 24.11 -8.85 -22.42
CA TYR A 16 22.78 -9.19 -21.88
C TYR A 16 22.66 -8.64 -20.48
N GLN A 17 21.59 -7.94 -20.19
CA GLN A 17 21.26 -7.46 -18.86
C GLN A 17 19.81 -7.76 -18.55
N TRP A 18 19.61 -8.46 -17.47
CA TRP A 18 18.32 -8.74 -16.90
C TRP A 18 18.02 -7.75 -15.81
N ASP A 19 16.89 -7.10 -15.88
CA ASP A 19 16.24 -6.44 -14.76
C ASP A 19 15.29 -7.48 -14.15
N LEU A 20 15.38 -7.70 -12.83
CA LEU A 20 14.62 -8.75 -12.16
C LEU A 20 13.26 -8.29 -11.64
N GLY A 21 12.92 -7.01 -11.79
CA GLY A 21 11.66 -6.44 -11.31
C GLY A 21 11.61 -6.17 -9.78
N ASP A 22 12.72 -6.36 -9.08
CA ASP A 22 12.89 -6.09 -7.65
C ASP A 22 14.01 -5.07 -7.39
N GLY A 23 14.36 -4.30 -8.41
CA GLY A 23 15.45 -3.32 -8.38
C GLY A 23 16.84 -3.90 -8.62
N ARG A 24 17.00 -5.22 -8.72
CA ARG A 24 18.27 -5.87 -9.05
C ARG A 24 18.44 -6.08 -10.56
N SER A 25 19.69 -5.97 -11.02
CA SER A 25 20.07 -6.30 -12.40
C SER A 25 21.21 -7.29 -12.41
N ILE A 26 21.16 -8.25 -13.34
CA ILE A 26 22.19 -9.28 -13.53
C ILE A 26 22.59 -9.33 -15.00
N SER A 27 23.91 -9.37 -15.28
CA SER A 27 24.44 -9.51 -16.63
C SER A 27 24.72 -10.99 -16.97
N GLY A 28 24.43 -11.37 -18.21
CA GLY A 28 24.70 -12.68 -18.73
C GLY A 28 23.62 -13.22 -19.66
N GLN A 29 24.01 -14.05 -20.63
CA GLN A 29 23.05 -14.70 -21.54
C GLN A 29 22.12 -15.67 -20.79
N THR A 30 22.66 -16.34 -19.79
CA THR A 30 21.94 -17.21 -18.85
C THR A 30 22.27 -16.75 -17.44
N VAL A 31 21.25 -16.52 -16.64
CA VAL A 31 21.38 -16.08 -15.26
C VAL A 31 20.59 -16.99 -14.33
N THR A 32 21.08 -17.15 -13.10
CA THR A 32 20.39 -17.87 -12.03
C THR A 32 20.24 -16.92 -10.86
N PHE A 33 19.04 -16.84 -10.33
CA PHE A 33 18.71 -15.94 -9.24
C PHE A 33 17.56 -16.52 -8.39
N SER A 34 17.35 -15.95 -7.22
CA SER A 34 16.24 -16.26 -6.30
C SER A 34 15.61 -14.97 -5.80
N TYR A 35 14.34 -15.05 -5.47
CA TYR A 35 13.63 -14.00 -4.74
C TYR A 35 13.46 -14.44 -3.29
N ASP A 36 13.64 -13.50 -2.36
CA ASP A 36 13.58 -13.74 -0.92
C ASP A 36 12.18 -13.45 -0.34
N GLN A 37 11.32 -12.82 -1.14
CA GLN A 37 9.94 -12.50 -0.76
C GLN A 37 8.96 -13.09 -1.80
N PRO A 38 7.77 -13.52 -1.39
CA PRO A 38 6.70 -13.81 -2.33
C PRO A 38 6.34 -12.54 -3.11
N GLY A 39 5.92 -12.70 -4.36
CA GLY A 39 5.62 -11.54 -5.16
C GLY A 39 5.35 -11.82 -6.62
N TYR A 40 4.95 -10.75 -7.29
CA TYR A 40 4.77 -10.66 -8.73
C TYR A 40 5.91 -9.82 -9.30
N TYR A 41 6.81 -10.44 -10.06
CA TYR A 41 8.00 -9.79 -10.59
C TYR A 41 7.98 -9.79 -12.11
N THR A 42 8.07 -8.61 -12.73
CA THR A 42 8.24 -8.48 -14.17
C THR A 42 9.71 -8.37 -14.50
N THR A 43 10.29 -9.47 -15.02
CA THR A 43 11.68 -9.47 -15.47
C THR A 43 11.79 -8.92 -16.88
N ASN A 44 12.78 -8.07 -17.15
CA ASN A 44 13.04 -7.47 -18.44
C ASN A 44 14.44 -7.87 -18.94
N LEU A 45 14.56 -8.22 -20.22
CA LEU A 45 15.83 -8.47 -20.86
C LEU A 45 16.19 -7.36 -21.84
N ASN A 46 17.31 -6.73 -21.59
CA ASN A 46 17.98 -5.85 -22.54
C ASN A 46 19.15 -6.58 -23.20
N ILE A 47 19.23 -6.46 -24.52
CA ILE A 47 20.32 -7.04 -25.34
C ILE A 47 20.89 -5.94 -26.19
N TRP A 48 22.19 -5.81 -26.23
CA TRP A 48 22.88 -4.91 -27.15
C TRP A 48 24.13 -5.56 -27.74
N ASP A 49 24.36 -5.22 -28.99
CA ASP A 49 25.59 -5.61 -29.70
C ASP A 49 26.68 -4.57 -29.38
N ILE A 50 27.81 -5.03 -28.93
CA ILE A 50 28.98 -4.21 -28.65
C ILE A 50 29.97 -4.38 -29.77
N ASN A 51 30.29 -3.32 -30.50
CA ASN A 51 31.32 -3.26 -31.54
C ASN A 51 30.90 -3.74 -32.93
N THR A 52 29.94 -3.09 -33.54
CA THR A 52 29.81 -3.18 -34.99
C THR A 52 30.61 -2.05 -35.66
N THR A 53 31.14 -2.30 -36.87
CA THR A 53 31.83 -1.28 -37.65
C THR A 53 30.90 -0.14 -38.12
N VAL A 54 29.59 -0.40 -38.18
CA VAL A 54 28.56 0.53 -38.61
C VAL A 54 27.98 1.30 -37.41
N PHE A 55 27.90 0.65 -36.25
CA PHE A 55 27.39 1.23 -35.00
C PHE A 55 28.41 1.08 -33.87
N PRO A 56 29.40 1.99 -33.78
CA PRO A 56 30.43 1.92 -32.72
C PRO A 56 29.89 1.99 -31.29
N GLU A 57 28.72 2.61 -31.12
CA GLU A 57 27.99 2.71 -29.83
C GLU A 57 27.20 1.43 -29.49
N GLY A 58 27.12 0.48 -30.44
CA GLY A 58 26.30 -0.73 -30.34
C GLY A 58 24.83 -0.49 -30.72
N CYS A 59 24.12 -1.60 -30.93
CA CYS A 59 22.67 -1.60 -31.17
C CYS A 59 21.96 -2.23 -29.98
N LYS A 60 20.93 -1.57 -29.46
CA LYS A 60 20.09 -2.06 -28.39
C LYS A 60 18.75 -2.56 -28.96
N ASN A 61 18.13 -3.56 -28.32
CA ASN A 61 16.78 -3.99 -28.68
C ASN A 61 15.77 -2.86 -28.47
N ASP A 62 14.88 -2.65 -29.44
CA ASP A 62 13.82 -1.64 -29.43
C ASP A 62 12.60 -2.10 -28.66
N ASN A 63 12.36 -3.41 -28.63
CA ASN A 63 11.23 -4.04 -27.97
C ASN A 63 11.68 -4.67 -26.66
N THR A 64 10.84 -4.52 -25.65
CA THR A 64 11.06 -5.14 -24.36
C THR A 64 10.72 -6.62 -24.42
N ILE A 65 11.68 -7.47 -24.02
CA ILE A 65 11.43 -8.89 -23.78
C ILE A 65 11.20 -9.02 -22.29
N ASN A 66 9.97 -9.31 -21.91
CA ASN A 66 9.60 -9.45 -20.51
C ASN A 66 9.03 -10.84 -20.20
N GLN A 67 9.12 -11.21 -18.95
CA GLN A 67 8.48 -12.40 -18.40
C GLN A 67 8.06 -12.12 -16.97
N VAL A 68 6.84 -12.50 -16.66
CA VAL A 68 6.32 -12.45 -15.29
C VAL A 68 6.75 -13.71 -14.54
N ILE A 69 7.20 -13.52 -13.31
CA ILE A 69 7.56 -14.58 -12.37
C ILE A 69 6.73 -14.40 -11.10
N ASN A 70 5.87 -15.36 -10.81
CA ASN A 70 5.10 -15.42 -9.58
C ASN A 70 5.88 -16.23 -8.54
N VAL A 71 6.29 -15.59 -7.45
CA VAL A 71 6.98 -16.25 -6.33
C VAL A 71 5.95 -16.55 -5.25
N SER A 72 5.75 -17.85 -5.00
CA SER A 72 4.69 -18.36 -4.14
C SER A 72 4.84 -17.94 -2.68
N THR A 73 3.70 -17.74 -2.02
CA THR A 73 3.59 -17.62 -0.57
C THR A 73 3.77 -18.98 0.11
N THR A 74 4.04 -18.96 1.41
CA THR A 74 4.05 -20.19 2.24
C THR A 74 2.61 -20.64 2.44
N PRO A 75 2.28 -21.92 2.14
CA PRO A 75 0.93 -22.43 2.38
C PRO A 75 0.61 -22.50 3.88
N ASP A 76 -0.66 -22.33 4.20
CA ASP A 76 -1.15 -22.53 5.57
C ASP A 76 -1.28 -24.03 5.85
N ILE A 77 -0.60 -24.49 6.88
CA ILE A 77 -0.62 -25.88 7.37
C ILE A 77 -1.25 -25.99 8.76
N SER A 78 -1.89 -24.94 9.28
CA SER A 78 -2.46 -24.91 10.64
C SER A 78 -3.55 -25.94 10.88
N ALA A 79 -4.22 -26.41 9.82
CA ALA A 79 -5.22 -27.48 9.89
C ALA A 79 -4.62 -28.90 9.88
N SER A 80 -3.29 -29.03 9.93
CA SER A 80 -2.64 -30.34 10.05
C SER A 80 -2.77 -30.88 11.47
N ASP A 81 -2.85 -32.19 11.59
CA ASP A 81 -2.90 -32.85 12.90
C ASP A 81 -1.50 -32.81 13.53
N ASP A 82 -1.37 -32.08 14.65
CA ASP A 82 -0.16 -31.94 15.44
C ASP A 82 -0.32 -32.58 16.85
N SER A 83 -1.39 -33.34 17.08
CA SER A 83 -1.69 -33.97 18.34
C SER A 83 -0.61 -34.99 18.75
N LEU A 84 -0.25 -34.94 20.02
CA LEU A 84 0.72 -35.88 20.60
C LEU A 84 -0.03 -37.16 20.96
N GLU A 85 0.20 -38.24 20.20
CA GLU A 85 -0.32 -39.56 20.51
C GLU A 85 0.70 -40.37 21.32
N VAL A 86 0.18 -41.04 22.34
CA VAL A 86 0.96 -42.03 23.13
C VAL A 86 0.61 -43.42 22.64
N LEU A 87 1.56 -44.06 21.99
CA LEU A 87 1.40 -45.40 21.40
C LEU A 87 2.08 -46.46 22.25
N CYS A 88 1.44 -47.63 22.38
CA CYS A 88 2.10 -48.81 22.88
C CYS A 88 3.00 -49.44 21.80
N PHE A 89 3.98 -50.22 22.26
CA PHE A 89 4.90 -50.90 21.33
C PHE A 89 4.14 -51.79 20.33
N GLY A 90 4.32 -51.50 19.03
CA GLY A 90 3.65 -52.23 17.94
C GLY A 90 2.34 -51.62 17.45
N GLU A 91 1.87 -50.53 18.05
CA GLU A 91 0.74 -49.76 17.54
C GLU A 91 1.16 -48.79 16.42
N THR A 92 0.19 -48.40 15.62
CA THR A 92 0.37 -47.44 14.51
C THR A 92 -0.55 -46.26 14.71
N SER A 93 -0.05 -45.07 14.38
CA SER A 93 -0.87 -43.85 14.27
C SER A 93 -0.90 -43.32 12.85
N THR A 94 -1.94 -42.57 12.56
CA THR A 94 -2.09 -41.87 11.28
C THR A 94 -2.06 -40.37 11.55
N ILE A 95 -1.09 -39.68 10.96
CA ILE A 95 -0.98 -38.23 11.02
C ILE A 95 -1.42 -37.67 9.65
N THR A 96 -2.29 -36.69 9.64
CA THR A 96 -2.81 -36.05 8.45
C THR A 96 -2.24 -34.64 8.30
N ALA A 97 -1.63 -34.34 7.15
CA ALA A 97 -1.25 -32.99 6.79
C ALA A 97 -2.26 -32.38 5.84
N THR A 98 -2.69 -31.18 6.18
CA THR A 98 -3.55 -30.36 5.32
C THR A 98 -2.80 -29.06 5.00
N ALA A 99 -2.64 -28.74 3.72
CA ALA A 99 -2.04 -27.51 3.27
C ALA A 99 -3.05 -26.72 2.43
N THR A 100 -3.26 -25.47 2.80
CA THR A 100 -4.14 -24.56 2.09
C THR A 100 -3.31 -23.48 1.40
N PRO A 101 -3.52 -23.19 0.09
CA PRO A 101 -2.83 -22.11 -0.59
C PRO A 101 -3.12 -20.78 0.08
N THR A 102 -2.08 -19.98 0.30
CA THR A 102 -2.21 -18.60 0.76
C THR A 102 -2.10 -17.67 -0.43
N PRO A 103 -3.14 -16.89 -0.80
CA PRO A 103 -3.05 -15.93 -1.88
C PRO A 103 -1.95 -14.89 -1.65
N PHE A 104 -1.25 -14.52 -2.71
CA PHE A 104 -0.46 -13.30 -2.76
C PHE A 104 -1.38 -12.18 -3.26
N ILE A 105 -1.51 -11.12 -2.49
CA ILE A 105 -2.23 -9.90 -2.85
C ILE A 105 -1.18 -8.83 -3.12
N ASN A 106 -1.24 -8.22 -4.29
CA ASN A 106 -0.40 -7.07 -4.59
C ASN A 106 -1.02 -5.85 -3.93
N ASP A 107 -0.35 -5.31 -2.92
CA ASP A 107 -0.77 -4.09 -2.24
C ASP A 107 -0.48 -2.89 -3.15
N CYS A 108 -1.54 -2.17 -3.49
CA CYS A 108 -1.50 -1.05 -4.42
C CYS A 108 -1.28 0.29 -3.76
N THR A 109 -1.42 0.35 -2.45
CA THR A 109 -1.47 1.60 -1.70
C THR A 109 -0.53 1.56 -0.51
N PRO A 110 0.80 1.58 -0.74
CA PRO A 110 1.73 1.69 0.37
C PRO A 110 1.45 3.01 1.12
N PRO A 111 1.46 2.98 2.47
CA PRO A 111 1.18 4.18 3.26
C PRO A 111 2.20 5.28 2.99
N GLU A 112 1.72 6.51 2.88
CA GLU A 112 2.58 7.69 2.93
C GLU A 112 3.01 7.92 4.38
N SER A 113 4.30 7.82 4.67
CA SER A 113 4.88 7.92 6.01
C SER A 113 5.95 9.00 6.07
N ASN A 114 5.53 10.23 6.33
CA ASN A 114 6.41 11.36 6.59
C ASN A 114 5.86 12.18 7.74
N ILE A 115 6.65 12.34 8.81
CA ILE A 115 6.27 13.25 9.90
C ILE A 115 6.32 14.67 9.35
N THR A 116 5.15 15.27 9.20
CA THR A 116 5.00 16.59 8.60
C THR A 116 4.18 17.50 9.49
N PHE A 117 4.72 18.68 9.79
CA PHE A 117 4.00 19.73 10.50
C PHE A 117 2.81 20.22 9.67
N LEU A 118 1.65 20.32 10.29
CA LEU A 118 0.50 20.98 9.69
C LEU A 118 0.73 22.49 9.70
N PRO A 119 0.60 23.16 8.54
CA PRO A 119 0.81 24.59 8.48
C PRO A 119 -0.27 25.31 9.29
N ASP A 120 0.14 26.01 10.33
CA ASP A 120 -0.68 26.80 11.23
C ASP A 120 -0.92 28.21 10.66
N ASN A 121 -1.62 28.31 9.55
CA ASN A 121 -2.02 29.58 8.94
C ASN A 121 -3.26 29.37 8.07
N ALA A 122 -4.28 30.15 8.31
CA ALA A 122 -5.52 30.13 7.54
C ALA A 122 -5.25 30.15 6.01
N GLY A 123 -5.67 29.09 5.32
CA GLY A 123 -5.54 28.94 3.87
C GLY A 123 -4.25 28.26 3.40
N VAL A 124 -3.37 27.79 4.28
CA VAL A 124 -2.28 26.89 3.97
C VAL A 124 -2.71 25.47 4.35
N SER A 125 -2.47 24.52 3.46
CA SER A 125 -2.87 23.14 3.65
C SER A 125 -1.67 22.20 3.62
N TYR A 126 -1.74 21.11 4.39
CA TYR A 126 -1.00 19.91 4.12
C TYR A 126 -1.61 19.24 2.89
N PHE A 127 -0.79 18.82 1.95
CA PHE A 127 -1.24 18.15 0.74
C PHE A 127 -0.23 17.08 0.33
N THR A 128 -0.69 15.86 0.16
CA THR A 128 0.12 14.74 -0.33
C THR A 128 -0.74 13.74 -1.07
N CYS A 129 -0.14 12.95 -1.95
CA CYS A 129 -0.86 11.96 -2.74
C CYS A 129 -0.13 10.62 -2.70
N VAL A 130 -0.91 9.55 -2.75
CA VAL A 130 -0.45 8.20 -3.08
C VAL A 130 -0.86 7.88 -4.52
N THR A 131 0.08 7.38 -5.31
CA THR A 131 -0.19 6.95 -6.68
C THR A 131 -0.56 5.47 -6.69
N VAL A 132 -1.76 5.17 -7.14
CA VAL A 132 -2.29 3.81 -7.32
C VAL A 132 -2.14 3.43 -8.78
N ASP A 133 -1.50 2.28 -9.09
CA ASP A 133 -1.22 1.87 -10.47
C ASP A 133 -1.37 0.37 -10.73
N CYS A 134 -1.92 -0.38 -9.77
CA CYS A 134 -1.94 -1.83 -9.82
C CYS A 134 -3.28 -2.46 -10.23
N PHE A 135 -4.33 -1.68 -10.44
CA PHE A 135 -5.58 -2.18 -10.96
C PHE A 135 -5.54 -2.34 -12.47
N GLU A 136 -6.46 -3.13 -13.04
CA GLU A 136 -6.59 -3.24 -14.49
C GLU A 136 -6.93 -1.86 -15.11
N GLU A 137 -6.46 -1.62 -16.33
CA GLU A 137 -6.71 -0.35 -17.02
C GLU A 137 -8.21 -0.12 -17.22
N GLY A 138 -8.70 1.05 -16.81
CA GLY A 138 -10.10 1.46 -16.94
C GLY A 138 -11.02 0.96 -15.83
N GLN A 139 -10.51 0.28 -14.80
CA GLN A 139 -11.31 -0.01 -13.61
C GLN A 139 -11.69 1.26 -12.86
N THR A 140 -12.94 1.30 -12.42
CA THR A 140 -13.50 2.39 -11.64
C THR A 140 -14.09 1.87 -10.33
N LEU A 141 -14.26 2.75 -9.37
CA LEU A 141 -14.98 2.46 -8.13
C LEU A 141 -16.47 2.23 -8.45
N GLU A 142 -16.94 0.99 -8.36
CA GLU A 142 -18.33 0.61 -8.70
C GLU A 142 -19.21 0.44 -7.46
N ASP A 143 -18.60 0.13 -6.31
CA ASP A 143 -19.28 -0.05 -5.04
C ASP A 143 -18.44 0.53 -3.90
N ILE A 144 -19.10 1.19 -2.95
CA ILE A 144 -18.44 1.84 -1.79
C ILE A 144 -17.67 0.85 -0.91
N SER A 145 -18.07 -0.44 -0.92
CA SER A 145 -17.38 -1.50 -0.18
C SER A 145 -16.00 -1.85 -0.75
N GLN A 146 -15.68 -1.37 -1.96
CA GLN A 146 -14.35 -1.55 -2.55
C GLN A 146 -13.27 -0.72 -1.85
N ILE A 147 -13.64 0.39 -1.18
CA ILE A 147 -12.77 1.08 -0.23
C ILE A 147 -13.06 0.52 1.16
N PHE A 148 -12.08 -0.16 1.74
CA PHE A 148 -12.20 -0.71 3.09
C PHE A 148 -12.19 0.40 4.13
N ASP A 149 -11.15 1.22 4.11
CA ASP A 149 -11.04 2.44 4.91
C ASP A 149 -9.98 3.40 4.36
N ILE A 150 -9.95 4.60 4.93
CA ILE A 150 -8.92 5.61 4.76
C ILE A 150 -8.40 5.94 6.15
N CYS A 151 -7.13 5.63 6.42
CA CYS A 151 -6.53 5.78 7.74
C CYS A 151 -5.56 6.95 7.79
N LEU A 152 -5.51 7.63 8.91
CA LEU A 152 -4.69 8.80 9.16
C LEU A 152 -4.08 8.69 10.56
N ASN A 153 -2.76 8.73 10.67
CA ASN A 153 -2.05 8.88 11.93
C ASN A 153 -1.70 10.35 12.11
N ILE A 154 -2.35 11.01 13.05
CA ILE A 154 -2.29 12.47 13.26
C ILE A 154 -2.36 12.80 14.74
N GLU A 155 -1.73 13.90 15.12
CA GLU A 155 -2.03 14.64 16.34
C GLU A 155 -2.32 16.10 16.02
N HIS A 156 -3.22 16.72 16.79
CA HIS A 156 -3.57 18.13 16.70
C HIS A 156 -4.23 18.63 17.98
N SER A 157 -3.92 19.85 18.39
CA SER A 157 -4.42 20.41 19.65
C SER A 157 -5.83 21.01 19.57
N TYR A 158 -6.46 21.03 18.39
CA TYR A 158 -7.81 21.56 18.24
C TYR A 158 -8.53 20.94 17.02
N LEU A 159 -9.31 19.88 17.22
CA LEU A 159 -10.05 19.20 16.14
C LEU A 159 -10.99 20.15 15.38
N GLY A 160 -11.59 21.12 16.11
CA GLY A 160 -12.55 22.06 15.55
C GLY A 160 -12.00 23.00 14.48
N ASP A 161 -10.69 23.02 14.26
CA ASP A 161 -10.04 23.89 13.28
C ASP A 161 -9.79 23.20 11.93
N LEU A 162 -9.94 21.86 11.91
CA LEU A 162 -9.51 21.06 10.78
C LEU A 162 -10.63 20.82 9.76
N ASP A 163 -10.26 20.92 8.48
CA ASP A 163 -10.89 20.18 7.39
C ASP A 163 -9.96 19.06 6.95
N ILE A 164 -10.47 17.82 6.85
CA ILE A 164 -9.75 16.65 6.36
C ILE A 164 -10.48 16.13 5.13
N ILE A 165 -9.83 16.24 3.97
CA ILE A 165 -10.46 16.03 2.66
C ILE A 165 -9.64 15.02 1.87
N VAL A 166 -10.32 14.09 1.20
CA VAL A 166 -9.69 13.16 0.26
C VAL A 166 -10.19 13.47 -1.15
N GLY A 167 -9.26 13.56 -2.08
CA GLY A 167 -9.50 13.74 -3.50
C GLY A 167 -9.17 12.49 -4.28
N SER A 168 -10.04 12.13 -5.22
CA SER A 168 -9.88 11.00 -6.12
C SER A 168 -9.15 11.37 -7.41
N PRO A 169 -8.68 10.40 -8.22
CA PRO A 169 -7.96 10.65 -9.47
C PRO A 169 -8.69 11.50 -10.51
N ASN A 170 -10.02 11.51 -10.51
CA ASN A 170 -10.81 12.35 -11.41
C ASN A 170 -11.17 13.72 -10.82
N GLY A 171 -10.76 14.00 -9.57
CA GLY A 171 -10.95 15.27 -8.88
C GLY A 171 -12.22 15.38 -8.05
N ASP A 172 -12.95 14.28 -7.83
CA ASP A 172 -14.04 14.25 -6.84
C ASP A 172 -13.45 14.34 -5.44
N LEU A 173 -14.12 15.07 -4.55
CA LEU A 173 -13.67 15.33 -3.18
C LEU A 173 -14.69 14.82 -2.18
N ILE A 174 -14.21 14.26 -1.09
CA ILE A 174 -15.01 13.91 0.09
C ILE A 174 -14.36 14.47 1.35
N SER A 175 -15.18 14.90 2.30
CA SER A 175 -14.73 15.34 3.62
C SER A 175 -14.80 14.17 4.59
N LEU A 176 -13.66 13.81 5.15
CA LEU A 176 -13.59 12.87 6.27
C LEU A 176 -14.00 13.57 7.56
N HIS A 177 -13.63 14.85 7.69
CA HIS A 177 -14.01 15.76 8.78
C HIS A 177 -14.11 17.18 8.27
N THR A 178 -15.08 17.96 8.80
CA THR A 178 -15.39 19.30 8.34
C THR A 178 -15.35 20.33 9.48
N TYR A 179 -14.62 21.42 9.27
CA TYR A 179 -14.63 22.62 10.12
C TYR A 179 -16.06 23.21 10.21
N PRO A 180 -16.51 23.76 11.38
CA PRO A 180 -15.83 23.88 12.68
C PRO A 180 -16.28 22.83 13.72
N ALA A 181 -16.45 21.59 13.34
CA ALA A 181 -16.94 20.54 14.24
C ALA A 181 -15.80 19.99 15.15
N GLY A 182 -16.11 19.60 16.38
CA GLY A 182 -15.17 18.94 17.31
C GLY A 182 -14.61 19.85 18.41
N SER A 183 -14.72 21.17 18.27
CA SER A 183 -14.30 22.13 19.30
C SER A 183 -12.84 21.90 19.75
N SER A 184 -12.50 22.20 21.00
CA SER A 184 -11.17 22.08 21.60
C SER A 184 -10.76 20.64 21.97
N THR A 185 -11.37 19.64 21.37
CA THR A 185 -10.97 18.25 21.55
C THR A 185 -9.69 17.99 20.75
N TYR A 186 -8.74 17.25 21.35
CA TYR A 186 -7.49 16.90 20.69
C TYR A 186 -7.65 15.69 19.76
N LEU A 187 -6.72 15.57 18.83
CA LEU A 187 -6.37 14.31 18.16
C LEU A 187 -5.00 13.85 18.69
N GLY A 188 -4.82 12.54 18.93
CA GLY A 188 -3.57 12.02 19.45
C GLY A 188 -3.19 12.54 20.83
N GLU A 189 -1.90 12.45 21.17
CA GLU A 189 -1.31 13.11 22.33
C GLU A 189 -0.69 14.44 21.87
N ALA A 190 -1.54 15.40 21.57
CA ALA A 190 -1.09 16.69 21.05
C ALA A 190 -0.22 17.45 22.07
N LEU A 191 0.78 18.16 21.56
CA LEU A 191 1.58 19.10 22.34
C LEU A 191 1.11 20.52 22.06
N ASP A 192 0.53 21.16 23.08
CA ASP A 192 0.10 22.57 23.06
C ASP A 192 0.87 23.34 24.14
N ASP A 193 2.17 23.22 24.15
CA ASP A 193 3.08 23.79 25.15
C ASP A 193 3.93 24.95 24.61
N GLY A 194 3.64 25.39 23.38
CA GLY A 194 4.32 26.48 22.70
C GLY A 194 5.66 26.06 22.07
N THR A 195 5.96 24.76 22.01
CA THR A 195 7.09 24.22 21.25
C THR A 195 6.61 23.70 19.88
N PRO A 196 7.48 23.70 18.85
CA PRO A 196 7.16 23.14 17.54
C PRO A 196 7.50 21.64 17.46
N ASP A 197 7.52 20.93 18.60
CA ASP A 197 7.85 19.51 18.63
C ASP A 197 6.60 18.66 18.37
N PRO A 198 6.71 17.53 17.63
CA PRO A 198 5.58 16.65 17.43
C PRO A 198 5.19 15.92 18.71
N GLY A 199 3.90 15.77 18.93
CA GLY A 199 3.31 14.89 19.92
C GLY A 199 3.32 13.41 19.49
N VAL A 200 2.29 12.66 19.88
CA VAL A 200 2.12 11.26 19.47
C VAL A 200 0.81 11.13 18.70
N GLY A 201 0.91 10.71 17.44
CA GLY A 201 -0.27 10.48 16.59
C GLY A 201 -1.07 9.27 17.06
N PHE A 202 -2.39 9.33 16.90
CA PHE A 202 -3.27 8.18 17.00
C PHE A 202 -3.80 7.83 15.62
N ASP A 203 -4.17 6.57 15.44
CA ASP A 203 -4.75 6.09 14.19
C ASP A 203 -6.25 6.35 14.16
N TYR A 204 -6.69 7.11 13.17
CA TYR A 204 -8.09 7.41 12.87
C TYR A 204 -8.39 6.88 11.48
N CYS A 205 -9.17 5.79 11.41
CA CYS A 205 -9.61 5.23 10.15
C CYS A 205 -11.05 5.67 9.84
N PHE A 206 -11.34 5.93 8.57
CA PHE A 206 -12.66 6.31 8.11
C PHE A 206 -13.23 5.22 7.21
N SER A 207 -14.40 4.71 7.59
CA SER A 207 -15.05 3.61 6.87
C SER A 207 -16.55 3.77 6.85
N MET A 208 -17.17 3.40 5.73
CA MET A 208 -18.64 3.38 5.62
C MET A 208 -19.31 2.31 6.48
N SER A 209 -18.54 1.38 7.05
CA SER A 209 -19.02 0.40 8.03
C SER A 209 -19.13 0.94 9.46
N ALA A 210 -18.51 2.09 9.75
CA ALA A 210 -18.59 2.73 11.05
C ALA A 210 -19.96 3.38 11.26
N THR A 211 -20.31 3.60 12.52
CA THR A 211 -21.63 4.17 12.90
C THR A 211 -21.51 5.49 13.65
N THR A 212 -20.29 5.92 13.97
CA THR A 212 -20.02 7.11 14.77
C THR A 212 -19.04 7.99 14.03
N THR A 213 -19.37 9.27 13.85
CA THR A 213 -18.45 10.25 13.26
C THR A 213 -17.34 10.61 14.24
N LEU A 214 -16.23 11.13 13.73
CA LEU A 214 -15.05 11.48 14.52
C LEU A 214 -15.42 12.34 15.74
N VAL A 215 -16.20 13.41 15.55
CA VAL A 215 -16.60 14.35 16.61
C VAL A 215 -17.49 13.73 17.70
N ASN A 216 -18.16 12.62 17.42
CA ASN A 216 -19.01 11.89 18.35
C ASN A 216 -18.30 10.65 18.92
N GLY A 217 -17.03 10.47 18.60
CA GLY A 217 -16.20 9.36 19.07
C GLY A 217 -15.95 9.38 20.57
N PRO A 218 -15.57 8.25 21.15
CA PRO A 218 -15.13 8.20 22.54
C PRO A 218 -13.85 9.03 22.71
N THR A 219 -13.66 9.57 23.91
CA THR A 219 -12.48 10.37 24.24
C THR A 219 -11.63 9.70 25.32
N VAL A 220 -10.34 10.00 25.28
CA VAL A 220 -9.35 9.66 26.31
C VAL A 220 -8.68 10.94 26.79
N THR A 221 -8.08 10.92 27.98
CA THR A 221 -7.27 12.07 28.43
C THR A 221 -5.84 11.87 27.94
N ALA A 222 -5.37 12.80 27.08
CA ALA A 222 -4.07 12.73 26.45
C ALA A 222 -3.50 14.12 26.17
N GLY A 223 -2.23 14.18 25.73
CA GLY A 223 -1.57 15.42 25.34
C GLY A 223 -0.91 16.20 26.48
N ASN A 224 -0.32 17.35 26.11
CA ASN A 224 0.33 18.26 27.04
C ASN A 224 0.07 19.73 26.64
N PRO A 225 -0.76 20.50 27.42
CA PRO A 225 -1.43 20.08 28.65
C PRO A 225 -2.47 18.97 28.39
N ALA A 226 -2.74 18.14 29.37
CA ALA A 226 -3.70 17.05 29.24
C ALA A 226 -5.13 17.58 28.96
N ASN A 227 -5.75 17.05 27.92
CA ASN A 227 -7.10 17.40 27.47
C ASN A 227 -7.87 16.14 27.03
N GLN A 228 -9.13 16.31 26.65
CA GLN A 228 -9.90 15.25 26.00
C GLN A 228 -9.40 15.12 24.56
N SER A 229 -8.96 13.93 24.19
CA SER A 229 -8.56 13.56 22.84
C SER A 229 -9.48 12.48 22.30
N ILE A 230 -9.82 12.52 21.02
CA ILE A 230 -10.55 11.43 20.38
C ILE A 230 -9.70 10.16 20.48
N ALA A 231 -10.30 9.07 20.90
CA ALA A 231 -9.60 7.78 20.97
C ALA A 231 -9.25 7.28 19.56
N ALA A 232 -8.14 6.54 19.43
CA ALA A 232 -7.85 5.81 18.19
C ALA A 232 -9.02 4.89 17.82
N GLY A 233 -9.35 4.79 16.53
CA GLY A 233 -10.48 3.95 16.11
C GLY A 233 -10.96 4.19 14.70
N THR A 234 -12.07 3.52 14.36
CA THR A 234 -12.71 3.65 13.04
C THR A 234 -13.99 4.47 13.14
N TYR A 235 -14.10 5.46 12.28
CA TYR A 235 -15.14 6.49 12.30
C TYR A 235 -15.89 6.58 10.97
N LEU A 236 -17.12 7.04 11.02
CA LEU A 236 -17.89 7.39 9.84
C LEU A 236 -17.38 8.73 9.31
N PRO A 237 -17.02 8.86 8.02
CA PRO A 237 -16.69 10.15 7.43
C PRO A 237 -17.92 11.06 7.38
N ASP A 238 -17.70 12.39 7.29
CA ASP A 238 -18.79 13.37 7.19
C ASP A 238 -19.51 13.25 5.84
N ASP A 239 -18.75 13.03 4.74
CA ASP A 239 -19.30 12.74 3.42
C ASP A 239 -19.30 11.24 3.11
N SER A 240 -20.20 10.81 2.25
CA SER A 240 -20.29 9.42 1.85
C SER A 240 -19.27 9.08 0.77
N PHE A 241 -18.63 7.91 0.86
CA PHE A 241 -17.80 7.37 -0.23
C PHE A 241 -18.60 7.16 -1.55
N ALA A 242 -19.94 7.22 -1.49
CA ALA A 242 -20.77 7.17 -2.69
C ALA A 242 -20.50 8.34 -3.65
N GLU A 243 -19.96 9.45 -3.17
CA GLU A 243 -19.58 10.59 -4.00
C GLU A 243 -18.33 10.32 -4.86
N LEU A 244 -17.58 9.25 -4.56
CA LEU A 244 -16.42 8.80 -5.34
C LEU A 244 -16.79 7.74 -6.39
N LEU A 245 -18.05 7.29 -6.47
CA LEU A 245 -18.45 6.25 -7.42
C LEU A 245 -18.20 6.68 -8.86
N GLY A 246 -17.57 5.79 -9.64
CA GLY A 246 -17.19 6.04 -11.04
C GLY A 246 -15.78 6.64 -11.20
N THR A 247 -15.10 7.01 -10.10
CA THR A 247 -13.71 7.46 -10.18
C THR A 247 -12.80 6.31 -10.64
N PRO A 248 -11.76 6.56 -11.43
CA PRO A 248 -10.73 5.55 -11.70
C PRO A 248 -10.09 5.06 -10.41
N LEU A 249 -9.84 3.74 -10.31
CA LEU A 249 -9.10 3.20 -9.18
C LEU A 249 -7.62 3.55 -9.25
N ASN A 250 -7.03 3.51 -10.47
CA ASN A 250 -5.66 3.97 -10.72
C ASN A 250 -5.58 5.47 -10.86
N GLY A 251 -4.49 6.04 -10.36
CA GLY A 251 -4.18 7.47 -10.40
C GLY A 251 -3.79 8.01 -9.03
N ASP A 252 -3.71 9.32 -8.92
CA ASP A 252 -3.32 9.98 -7.68
C ASP A 252 -4.53 10.19 -6.78
N TRP A 253 -4.49 9.57 -5.62
CA TRP A 253 -5.40 9.82 -4.50
C TRP A 253 -4.72 10.75 -3.53
N CYS A 254 -5.38 11.85 -3.17
CA CYS A 254 -4.73 12.93 -2.45
C CYS A 254 -5.43 13.24 -1.14
N LEU A 255 -4.65 13.40 -0.07
CA LEU A 255 -5.11 13.92 1.22
C LEU A 255 -4.79 15.40 1.32
N THR A 256 -5.79 16.19 1.70
CA THR A 256 -5.67 17.60 2.04
C THR A 256 -6.14 17.81 3.47
N ILE A 257 -5.33 18.44 4.31
CA ILE A 257 -5.72 18.86 5.65
C ILE A 257 -5.53 20.38 5.73
N ILE A 258 -6.57 21.09 6.10
CA ILE A 258 -6.55 22.55 6.28
C ILE A 258 -6.75 22.84 7.75
N ASP A 259 -5.83 23.58 8.33
CA ASP A 259 -5.99 24.23 9.61
C ASP A 259 -6.57 25.62 9.36
N ASN A 260 -7.79 25.86 9.82
CA ASN A 260 -8.54 27.07 9.52
C ASN A 260 -8.24 28.23 10.50
N LEU A 261 -7.66 27.95 11.65
CA LEU A 261 -7.34 28.97 12.65
C LEU A 261 -5.85 28.86 13.04
N ALA A 262 -5.18 29.99 13.15
CA ALA A 262 -3.78 30.07 13.51
C ALA A 262 -3.64 30.14 15.03
N ILE A 263 -3.15 29.14 15.69
CA ILE A 263 -2.68 29.15 17.12
C ILE A 263 -2.32 27.72 17.58
N ASP A 264 -2.97 26.69 17.02
CA ASP A 264 -2.88 25.31 17.47
C ASP A 264 -1.86 24.53 16.65
N ASN A 265 -1.18 23.55 17.27
CA ASN A 265 -0.15 22.75 16.59
C ASN A 265 -0.67 21.38 16.21
N GLY A 266 -0.16 20.84 15.11
CA GLY A 266 -0.44 19.48 14.69
C GLY A 266 0.61 18.88 13.76
N TYR A 267 0.62 17.55 13.71
CA TYR A 267 1.49 16.77 12.84
C TYR A 267 0.77 15.59 12.22
N VAL A 268 1.01 15.36 10.95
CA VAL A 268 0.65 14.12 10.24
C VAL A 268 1.87 13.20 10.26
N PHE A 269 1.68 11.96 10.68
CA PHE A 269 2.74 10.94 10.74
C PHE A 269 2.67 9.99 9.55
N SER A 270 1.45 9.61 9.16
CA SER A 270 1.18 8.77 7.98
C SER A 270 -0.28 8.85 7.58
N TRP A 271 -0.56 8.44 6.37
CA TRP A 271 -1.91 8.11 5.94
C TRP A 271 -1.87 7.02 4.87
N ASP A 272 -2.97 6.30 4.73
CA ASP A 272 -3.14 5.24 3.74
C ASP A 272 -4.60 5.15 3.27
N LEU A 273 -4.76 4.62 2.07
CA LEU A 273 -6.04 4.29 1.47
C LEU A 273 -6.08 2.78 1.27
N ASN A 274 -7.00 2.09 1.91
CA ASN A 274 -7.11 0.65 1.88
C ASN A 274 -8.29 0.21 1.02
N PHE A 275 -8.02 -0.62 0.00
CA PHE A 275 -9.05 -1.26 -0.80
C PHE A 275 -9.42 -2.64 -0.23
N ASP A 276 -10.69 -3.04 -0.40
CA ASP A 276 -11.11 -4.41 -0.10
C ASP A 276 -10.78 -5.33 -1.28
N TYR A 277 -9.63 -5.97 -1.21
CA TYR A 277 -9.14 -6.89 -2.24
C TYR A 277 -9.98 -8.16 -2.41
N SER A 278 -11.01 -8.39 -1.59
CA SER A 278 -12.02 -9.41 -1.86
C SER A 278 -13.03 -8.98 -2.94
N ASN A 279 -13.17 -7.67 -3.15
CA ASN A 279 -14.12 -7.05 -4.08
C ASN A 279 -13.46 -6.39 -5.28
N VAL A 280 -12.13 -6.28 -5.30
CA VAL A 280 -11.36 -5.70 -6.41
C VAL A 280 -10.23 -6.64 -6.82
N THR A 281 -9.91 -6.64 -8.10
CA THR A 281 -8.81 -7.46 -8.63
C THR A 281 -7.62 -6.57 -8.94
N THR A 282 -6.48 -6.90 -8.33
CA THR A 282 -5.23 -6.19 -8.60
C THR A 282 -4.36 -6.98 -9.58
N GLN A 283 -3.64 -6.26 -10.43
CA GLN A 283 -2.62 -6.88 -11.28
C GLN A 283 -1.55 -7.54 -10.42
N GLY A 284 -1.17 -8.75 -10.79
CA GLY A 284 -0.11 -9.48 -10.10
C GLY A 284 -0.55 -10.22 -8.83
N SER A 285 -1.80 -10.12 -8.40
CA SER A 285 -2.34 -11.01 -7.37
C SER A 285 -2.56 -12.42 -7.92
N PHE A 286 -2.23 -13.44 -7.15
CA PHE A 286 -2.39 -14.82 -7.56
C PHE A 286 -2.53 -15.75 -6.36
N THR A 287 -3.18 -16.91 -6.60
CA THR A 287 -3.24 -18.01 -5.63
C THR A 287 -2.34 -19.14 -6.12
N PRO A 288 -1.28 -19.50 -5.36
CA PRO A 288 -0.40 -20.60 -5.76
C PRO A 288 -1.12 -21.95 -5.72
N GLU A 289 -0.76 -22.85 -6.62
CA GLU A 289 -1.27 -24.22 -6.61
C GLU A 289 -0.35 -25.13 -5.79
N ILE A 290 -0.92 -25.93 -4.88
CA ILE A 290 -0.19 -26.96 -4.15
C ILE A 290 -0.23 -28.26 -4.97
N VAL A 291 0.85 -28.56 -5.67
CA VAL A 291 0.93 -29.72 -6.57
C VAL A 291 1.38 -31.01 -5.88
N SER A 292 2.11 -30.92 -4.77
CA SER A 292 2.57 -32.09 -4.00
C SER A 292 3.05 -31.72 -2.61
N GLY A 293 3.03 -32.67 -1.69
CA GLY A 293 3.62 -32.56 -0.36
C GLY A 293 4.36 -33.86 0.00
N SER A 294 5.33 -33.77 0.91
CA SER A 294 6.05 -34.92 1.46
C SER A 294 6.41 -34.67 2.91
N TRP A 295 6.43 -35.77 3.68
CA TRP A 295 6.97 -35.75 5.05
C TRP A 295 8.49 -35.84 5.00
N ILE A 296 9.18 -35.05 5.81
CA ILE A 296 10.64 -35.03 5.96
C ILE A 296 11.05 -35.30 7.42
#